data_54ca3941de9750e23c3b960c461885ce
#
_entry.id   54ca3941de9750e23c3b960c461885ce
#
_cell.length_a   1.000
_cell.length_b   1.000
_cell.length_c   1.000
_cell.angle_alpha   90.00
_cell.angle_beta   90.00
_cell.angle_gamma   90.00
#
_symmetry.space_group_name_H-M   'P 1'
#
loop_
_entity.id
_entity.type
_entity.pdbx_description
1 polymer ?
#
loop_
_entity_poly.entity_id
_entity_poly.type
_entity_poly.pdbx_seq_one_letter_code
_entity_poly.pdbx_strand_id
1 'polypeptide(L)'
;YRLSNMLASIVIVCIIIYVFSNIYTDEKLSNVDSIILSSKNKAKALLSKLSLSIILPAVLYLIYLLIIGCITMAQYGQPVNGALQAYRIVDIVTLVNPISINAYTVQSILTMMIIFISTGIFASLFSFITKNSVESIVGITVFLVIGKLLTLMKFLPAKLISVINYSNYIDIIMHPDMIIG
;
A
#
# COMPACT_ATOMS: atom_id res chain seq x y z
N TYR A 1 1.58 19.04 6.05
CA TYR A 1 0.64 17.90 5.99
C TYR A 1 1.01 16.88 4.90
N ARG A 2 1.28 17.31 3.66
CA ARG A 2 1.61 16.43 2.53
C ARG A 2 2.92 15.65 2.74
N LEU A 3 3.95 16.29 3.28
CA LEU A 3 5.25 15.66 3.52
C LEU A 3 5.20 14.60 4.62
N SER A 4 4.44 14.85 5.69
CA SER A 4 4.27 13.88 6.77
C SER A 4 3.50 12.64 6.32
N ASN A 5 2.50 12.79 5.45
CA ASN A 5 1.77 11.66 4.88
C ASN A 5 2.64 10.78 3.97
N MET A 6 3.51 11.40 3.14
CA MET A 6 4.42 10.67 2.26
C MET A 6 5.41 9.81 3.05
N LEU A 7 6.09 10.38 4.02
CA LEU A 7 7.07 9.64 4.85
C LEU A 7 6.40 8.50 5.61
N ALA A 8 5.24 8.76 6.22
CA ALA A 8 4.51 7.75 6.96
C ALA A 8 4.02 6.61 6.05
N SER A 9 3.56 6.91 4.84
CA SER A 9 3.16 5.90 3.87
C SER A 9 4.32 4.99 3.47
N ILE A 10 5.50 5.56 3.25
CA ILE A 10 6.72 4.79 2.96
C ILE A 10 7.08 3.88 4.13
N VAL A 11 7.03 4.40 5.36
CA VAL A 11 7.32 3.59 6.57
C VAL A 11 6.34 2.43 6.70
N ILE A 12 5.04 2.66 6.50
CA ILE A 12 4.02 1.61 6.55
C ILE A 12 4.30 0.54 5.48
N VAL A 13 4.62 0.95 4.24
CA VAL A 13 4.97 0.00 3.16
C VAL A 13 6.22 -0.82 3.51
N CYS A 14 7.25 -0.21 4.07
CA CYS A 14 8.45 -0.93 4.52
C CYS A 14 8.12 -1.97 5.60
N ILE A 15 7.27 -1.62 6.56
CA ILE A 15 6.81 -2.56 7.60
C ILE A 15 6.02 -3.72 6.96
N ILE A 16 5.09 -3.43 6.05
CA ILE A 16 4.30 -4.43 5.35
C ILE A 16 5.22 -5.38 4.57
N ILE A 17 6.14 -4.85 3.78
CA ILE A 17 7.10 -5.65 3.01
C ILE A 17 7.91 -6.54 3.93
N TYR A 18 8.46 -6.00 5.02
CA TYR A 18 9.27 -6.76 5.95
C TYR A 18 8.49 -7.92 6.59
N VAL A 19 7.31 -7.64 7.13
CA VAL A 19 6.48 -8.64 7.81
C VAL A 19 6.03 -9.75 6.86
N PHE A 20 5.49 -9.36 5.69
CA PHE A 20 4.90 -10.35 4.78
C PHE A 20 5.92 -11.07 3.90
N SER A 21 7.11 -10.50 3.67
CA SER A 21 8.20 -11.23 3.03
C SER A 21 8.73 -12.40 3.88
N ASN A 22 8.53 -12.37 5.19
CA ASN A 22 8.96 -13.43 6.11
C ASN A 22 7.89 -14.50 6.35
N ILE A 23 6.62 -14.25 6.04
CA ILE A 23 5.49 -15.09 6.47
C ILE A 23 5.53 -16.54 5.99
N TYR A 24 6.11 -16.81 4.82
CA TYR A 24 6.30 -18.16 4.27
C TYR A 24 7.77 -18.58 4.24
N THR A 25 8.69 -17.64 4.09
CA THR A 25 10.12 -17.96 4.02
C THR A 25 10.67 -18.47 5.32
N ASP A 26 10.18 -17.99 6.47
CA ASP A 26 10.58 -18.49 7.79
C ASP A 26 10.15 -19.96 8.00
N GLU A 27 9.00 -20.36 7.48
CA GLU A 27 8.55 -21.75 7.53
C GLU A 27 9.39 -22.65 6.62
N LYS A 28 9.79 -22.17 5.44
CA LYS A 28 10.70 -22.90 4.54
C LYS A 28 12.08 -23.08 5.17
N LEU A 29 12.61 -22.03 5.79
CA LEU A 29 13.91 -22.09 6.45
C LEU A 29 13.91 -23.03 7.65
N SER A 30 12.79 -23.14 8.37
CA SER A 30 12.62 -24.07 9.50
C SER A 30 12.18 -25.48 9.09
N ASN A 31 12.01 -25.76 7.78
CA ASN A 31 11.49 -27.02 7.22
C ASN A 31 10.10 -27.43 7.74
N VAL A 32 9.33 -26.47 8.26
CA VAL A 32 7.96 -26.70 8.75
C VAL A 32 6.93 -26.65 7.61
N ASP A 33 7.29 -26.06 6.48
CA ASP A 33 6.44 -25.96 5.27
C ASP A 33 5.95 -27.32 4.78
N SER A 34 6.82 -28.33 4.75
CA SER A 34 6.48 -29.70 4.35
C SER A 34 5.44 -30.33 5.27
N ILE A 35 5.51 -30.05 6.58
CA ILE A 35 4.56 -30.54 7.58
C ILE A 35 3.20 -29.86 7.40
N ILE A 36 3.19 -28.53 7.18
CA ILE A 36 1.96 -27.77 6.97
C ILE A 36 1.27 -28.19 5.67
N LEU A 37 2.03 -28.35 4.57
CA LEU A 37 1.50 -28.74 3.26
C LEU A 37 1.02 -30.18 3.20
N SER A 38 1.56 -31.07 4.01
CA SER A 38 1.11 -32.48 4.15
C SER A 38 -0.08 -32.62 5.09
N SER A 39 -0.40 -31.60 5.89
CA SER A 39 -1.49 -31.68 6.87
C SER A 39 -2.87 -31.67 6.20
N LYS A 40 -3.84 -32.32 6.86
CA LYS A 40 -5.26 -32.33 6.42
C LYS A 40 -5.85 -30.91 6.38
N ASN A 41 -5.31 -29.98 7.14
CA ASN A 41 -5.80 -28.61 7.29
C ASN A 41 -4.98 -27.56 6.49
N LYS A 42 -4.18 -27.98 5.51
CA LYS A 42 -3.33 -27.08 4.70
C LYS A 42 -4.05 -25.87 4.12
N ALA A 43 -5.28 -26.07 3.60
CA ALA A 43 -6.07 -24.98 3.02
C ALA A 43 -6.44 -23.93 4.09
N LYS A 44 -6.77 -24.35 5.32
CA LYS A 44 -7.08 -23.42 6.41
C LYS A 44 -5.85 -22.61 6.82
N ALA A 45 -4.68 -23.24 6.87
CA ALA A 45 -3.43 -22.53 7.19
C ALA A 45 -3.08 -21.47 6.12
N LEU A 46 -3.20 -21.81 4.83
CA LEU A 46 -2.97 -20.87 3.73
C LEU A 46 -3.99 -19.72 3.74
N LEU A 47 -5.27 -20.02 3.94
CA LEU A 47 -6.32 -19.00 4.04
C LEU A 47 -6.12 -18.07 5.23
N SER A 48 -5.69 -18.60 6.38
CA SER A 48 -5.37 -17.79 7.56
C SER A 48 -4.25 -16.78 7.27
N LYS A 49 -3.20 -17.20 6.58
CA LYS A 49 -2.10 -16.29 6.19
C LYS A 49 -2.54 -15.25 5.16
N LEU A 50 -3.35 -15.66 4.20
CA LEU A 50 -3.91 -14.72 3.23
C LEU A 50 -4.84 -13.71 3.91
N SER A 51 -5.68 -14.14 4.84
CA SER A 51 -6.53 -13.22 5.61
C SER A 51 -5.70 -12.24 6.45
N LEU A 52 -4.59 -12.70 7.02
CA LEU A 52 -3.67 -11.85 7.76
C LEU A 52 -3.03 -10.79 6.85
N SER A 53 -2.66 -11.17 5.61
CA SER A 53 -2.09 -10.22 4.64
C SER A 53 -3.07 -9.14 4.17
N ILE A 54 -4.36 -9.33 4.39
CA ILE A 54 -5.40 -8.32 4.14
C ILE A 54 -5.66 -7.49 5.41
N ILE A 55 -5.85 -8.14 6.54
CA ILE A 55 -6.30 -7.50 7.77
C ILE A 55 -5.20 -6.63 8.39
N LEU A 56 -3.96 -7.13 8.46
CA LEU A 56 -2.88 -6.43 9.14
C LEU A 56 -2.52 -5.08 8.49
N PRO A 57 -2.38 -4.96 7.16
CA PRO A 57 -2.15 -3.66 6.51
C PRO A 57 -3.29 -2.68 6.76
N ALA A 58 -4.54 -3.14 6.71
CA ALA A 58 -5.71 -2.32 6.99
C ALA A 58 -5.70 -1.79 8.43
N VAL A 59 -5.42 -2.66 9.41
CA VAL A 59 -5.34 -2.28 10.82
C VAL A 59 -4.20 -1.29 11.08
N LEU A 60 -3.00 -1.53 10.52
CA LEU A 60 -1.86 -0.60 10.64
C LEU A 60 -2.21 0.79 10.10
N TYR A 61 -2.88 0.83 8.95
CA TYR A 61 -3.28 2.11 8.36
C TYR A 61 -4.36 2.82 9.18
N LEU A 62 -5.33 2.08 9.73
CA LEU A 62 -6.35 2.65 10.63
C LEU A 62 -5.74 3.21 11.92
N ILE A 63 -4.79 2.50 12.52
CA ILE A 63 -4.06 3.00 13.70
C ILE A 63 -3.33 4.30 13.35
N TYR A 64 -2.66 4.35 12.22
CA TYR A 64 -1.98 5.55 11.75
C TYR A 64 -2.95 6.72 11.57
N LEU A 65 -4.12 6.50 10.96
CA LEU A 65 -5.15 7.53 10.79
C LEU A 65 -5.68 8.04 12.13
N LEU A 66 -5.89 7.15 13.10
CA LEU A 66 -6.31 7.51 14.45
C LEU A 66 -5.26 8.41 15.13
N ILE A 67 -3.99 8.03 15.07
CA ILE A 67 -2.90 8.81 15.67
C ILE A 67 -2.83 10.21 15.05
N ILE A 68 -2.82 10.30 13.72
CA ILE A 68 -2.79 11.59 13.01
C ILE A 68 -4.04 12.41 13.31
N GLY A 69 -5.22 11.78 13.32
CA GLY A 69 -6.47 12.43 13.65
C GLY A 69 -6.43 13.05 15.06
N CYS A 70 -5.97 12.31 16.06
CA CYS A 70 -5.81 12.81 17.42
C CYS A 70 -4.83 13.98 17.50
N ILE A 71 -3.68 13.89 16.86
CA ILE A 71 -2.68 14.96 16.83
C ILE A 71 -3.25 16.21 16.15
N THR A 72 -3.90 16.04 15.02
CA THR A 72 -4.48 17.16 14.27
C THR A 72 -5.58 17.85 15.05
N MET A 73 -6.47 17.08 15.71
CA MET A 73 -7.52 17.63 16.56
C MET A 73 -6.94 18.38 17.77
N ALA A 74 -5.86 17.88 18.37
CA ALA A 74 -5.20 18.53 19.48
C ALA A 74 -4.53 19.85 19.08
N GLN A 75 -3.95 19.93 17.88
CA GLN A 75 -3.23 21.11 17.42
C GLN A 75 -4.14 22.19 16.79
N TYR A 76 -5.15 21.78 16.04
CA TYR A 76 -5.96 22.68 15.20
C TYR A 76 -7.44 22.72 15.58
N GLY A 77 -7.87 21.94 16.55
CA GLY A 77 -9.28 21.82 16.95
C GLY A 77 -10.09 20.97 15.97
N GLN A 78 -11.43 21.06 16.11
CA GLN A 78 -12.32 20.28 15.24
C GLN A 78 -12.28 20.77 13.79
N PRO A 79 -12.37 19.85 12.79
CA PRO A 79 -12.38 20.22 11.39
C PRO A 79 -13.66 21.03 11.07
N VAL A 80 -13.45 22.28 10.71
CA VAL A 80 -14.50 23.21 10.30
C VAL A 80 -14.52 23.25 8.78
N ASN A 81 -15.70 23.22 8.14
CA ASN A 81 -15.86 23.43 6.69
C ASN A 81 -15.49 22.26 5.76
N GLY A 82 -15.70 21.01 6.16
CA GLY A 82 -15.52 19.84 5.29
C GLY A 82 -16.43 19.80 4.03
N ALA A 83 -17.47 20.65 3.99
CA ALA A 83 -18.36 20.79 2.83
C ALA A 83 -17.79 21.70 1.73
N LEU A 84 -16.68 22.41 1.98
CA LEU A 84 -16.01 23.25 0.97
C LEU A 84 -15.42 22.39 -0.15
N GLN A 85 -15.23 23.00 -1.31
CA GLN A 85 -14.66 22.32 -2.47
C GLN A 85 -13.18 22.05 -2.29
N ALA A 86 -12.73 20.84 -2.69
CA ALA A 86 -11.38 20.34 -2.44
C ALA A 86 -10.27 21.08 -3.19
N TYR A 87 -10.57 21.80 -4.28
CA TYR A 87 -9.57 22.60 -5.01
C TYR A 87 -8.89 23.67 -4.14
N ARG A 88 -9.50 24.02 -3.00
CA ARG A 88 -8.91 24.99 -2.05
C ARG A 88 -7.76 24.42 -1.22
N ILE A 89 -7.58 23.10 -1.20
CA ILE A 89 -6.55 22.43 -0.40
C ILE A 89 -5.46 21.83 -1.29
N VAL A 90 -5.79 21.51 -2.54
CA VAL A 90 -4.91 20.79 -3.45
C VAL A 90 -4.26 21.75 -4.41
N ASP A 91 -2.97 22.04 -4.19
CA ASP A 91 -2.22 23.08 -4.93
C ASP A 91 -1.89 22.70 -6.38
N ILE A 92 -1.98 21.44 -6.79
CA ILE A 92 -1.38 20.98 -8.05
C ILE A 92 -2.34 20.17 -8.93
N VAL A 93 -3.49 19.74 -8.42
CA VAL A 93 -4.38 18.87 -9.19
C VAL A 93 -5.52 19.66 -9.77
N THR A 94 -5.60 19.67 -11.08
CA THR A 94 -6.82 20.03 -11.81
C THR A 94 -7.85 18.94 -11.52
N LEU A 95 -8.64 19.12 -10.47
CA LEU A 95 -9.79 18.26 -10.22
C LEU A 95 -10.78 18.45 -11.36
N VAL A 96 -11.00 17.39 -12.12
CA VAL A 96 -11.95 17.37 -13.25
C VAL A 96 -13.38 17.57 -12.76
N ASN A 97 -13.68 17.11 -11.55
CA ASN A 97 -14.99 17.25 -10.93
C ASN A 97 -14.92 18.04 -9.61
N PRO A 98 -15.87 18.94 -9.33
CA PRO A 98 -15.96 19.65 -8.07
C PRO A 98 -16.41 18.69 -6.97
N ILE A 99 -15.48 18.18 -6.18
CA ILE A 99 -15.75 17.33 -5.01
C ILE A 99 -15.53 18.11 -3.72
N SER A 100 -16.28 17.74 -2.66
CA SER A 100 -16.08 18.32 -1.33
C SER A 100 -14.82 17.77 -0.66
N ILE A 101 -14.27 18.52 0.31
CA ILE A 101 -13.10 18.10 1.10
C ILE A 101 -13.35 16.75 1.78
N ASN A 102 -14.55 16.55 2.33
CA ASN A 102 -14.90 15.28 2.97
C ASN A 102 -14.88 14.11 1.97
N ALA A 103 -15.47 14.29 0.76
CA ALA A 103 -15.47 13.26 -0.26
C ALA A 103 -14.03 12.95 -0.73
N TYR A 104 -13.22 13.96 -0.96
CA TYR A 104 -11.80 13.80 -1.30
C TYR A 104 -11.03 13.04 -0.24
N THR A 105 -11.22 13.38 1.04
CA THR A 105 -10.55 12.71 2.16
C THR A 105 -10.94 11.23 2.25
N VAL A 106 -12.24 10.92 2.13
CA VAL A 106 -12.72 9.52 2.15
C VAL A 106 -12.16 8.73 0.96
N GLN A 107 -12.17 9.29 -0.25
CA GLN A 107 -11.60 8.62 -1.43
C GLN A 107 -10.09 8.38 -1.26
N SER A 108 -9.35 9.37 -0.75
CA SER A 108 -7.92 9.22 -0.46
C SER A 108 -7.64 8.11 0.54
N ILE A 109 -8.41 8.04 1.64
CA ILE A 109 -8.28 6.99 2.65
C ILE A 109 -8.55 5.62 2.04
N LEU A 110 -9.64 5.47 1.29
CA LEU A 110 -10.01 4.19 0.66
C LEU A 110 -8.95 3.75 -0.36
N THR A 111 -8.47 4.66 -1.19
CA THR A 111 -7.42 4.37 -2.18
C THR A 111 -6.14 3.89 -1.51
N MET A 112 -5.66 4.59 -0.47
CA MET A 112 -4.46 4.19 0.27
C MET A 112 -4.64 2.85 0.98
N MET A 113 -5.81 2.58 1.53
CA MET A 113 -6.13 1.30 2.17
C MET A 113 -6.04 0.14 1.17
N ILE A 114 -6.60 0.30 -0.04
CA ILE A 114 -6.51 -0.69 -1.12
C ILE A 114 -5.04 -0.92 -1.53
N ILE A 115 -4.24 0.13 -1.64
CA ILE A 115 -2.82 0.04 -1.99
C ILE A 115 -2.04 -0.74 -0.93
N PHE A 116 -2.24 -0.47 0.36
CA PHE A 116 -1.55 -1.19 1.43
C PHE A 116 -1.96 -2.66 1.50
N ILE A 117 -3.25 -2.97 1.33
CA ILE A 117 -3.73 -4.35 1.26
C ILE A 117 -3.12 -5.07 0.06
N SER A 118 -3.12 -4.46 -1.13
CA SER A 118 -2.52 -5.06 -2.33
C SER A 118 -1.03 -5.31 -2.16
N THR A 119 -0.30 -4.38 -1.56
CA THR A 119 1.12 -4.54 -1.25
C THR A 119 1.35 -5.73 -0.30
N GLY A 120 0.52 -5.89 0.72
CA GLY A 120 0.58 -7.03 1.66
C GLY A 120 0.35 -8.37 0.96
N ILE A 121 -0.63 -8.43 0.06
CA ILE A 121 -0.92 -9.64 -0.74
C ILE A 121 0.26 -9.96 -1.67
N PHE A 122 0.79 -8.98 -2.39
CA PHE A 122 1.95 -9.20 -3.27
C PHE A 122 3.19 -9.62 -2.48
N ALA A 123 3.49 -8.99 -1.35
CA ALA A 123 4.61 -9.38 -0.49
C ALA A 123 4.46 -10.82 0.00
N SER A 124 3.26 -11.24 0.40
CA SER A 124 3.00 -12.63 0.81
C SER A 124 3.14 -13.62 -0.36
N LEU A 125 2.72 -13.24 -1.58
CA LEU A 125 2.92 -14.07 -2.78
C LEU A 125 4.41 -14.23 -3.12
N PHE A 126 5.21 -13.15 -3.05
CA PHE A 126 6.65 -13.24 -3.24
C PHE A 126 7.30 -14.14 -2.18
N SER A 127 6.90 -14.01 -0.91
CA SER A 127 7.36 -14.90 0.17
C SER A 127 7.02 -16.37 -0.11
N PHE A 128 5.86 -16.65 -0.71
CA PHE A 128 5.47 -18.01 -1.08
C PHE A 128 6.33 -18.58 -2.22
N ILE A 129 6.71 -17.77 -3.20
CA ILE A 129 7.46 -18.21 -4.39
C ILE A 129 8.96 -18.35 -4.07
N THR A 130 9.53 -17.43 -3.30
CA THR A 130 10.96 -17.36 -3.00
C THR A 130 11.38 -18.35 -1.91
N LYS A 131 12.68 -18.63 -1.82
CA LYS A 131 13.24 -19.52 -0.80
C LYS A 131 13.74 -18.77 0.43
N ASN A 132 14.18 -17.52 0.23
CA ASN A 132 14.80 -16.70 1.27
C ASN A 132 14.05 -15.38 1.44
N SER A 133 14.04 -14.85 2.66
CA SER A 133 13.43 -13.56 2.98
C SER A 133 14.03 -12.41 2.18
N VAL A 134 15.35 -12.43 1.93
CA VAL A 134 16.03 -11.40 1.16
C VAL A 134 15.56 -11.40 -0.30
N GLU A 135 15.43 -12.56 -0.93
CA GLU A 135 14.90 -12.70 -2.29
C GLU A 135 13.46 -12.17 -2.38
N SER A 136 12.65 -12.43 -1.36
CA SER A 136 11.28 -11.95 -1.26
C SER A 136 11.23 -10.41 -1.17
N ILE A 137 12.02 -9.82 -0.27
CA ILE A 137 12.10 -8.36 -0.10
C ILE A 137 12.58 -7.68 -1.38
N VAL A 138 13.64 -8.20 -1.99
CA VAL A 138 14.16 -7.67 -3.26
C VAL A 138 13.12 -7.81 -4.37
N GLY A 139 12.47 -8.97 -4.49
CA GLY A 139 11.45 -9.23 -5.51
C GLY A 139 10.28 -8.26 -5.43
N ILE A 140 9.71 -8.05 -4.25
CA ILE A 140 8.60 -7.10 -4.08
C ILE A 140 9.06 -5.65 -4.28
N THR A 141 10.26 -5.29 -3.82
CA THR A 141 10.78 -3.94 -4.00
C THR A 141 11.00 -3.63 -5.49
N VAL A 142 11.59 -4.56 -6.24
CA VAL A 142 11.75 -4.44 -7.69
C VAL A 142 10.37 -4.34 -8.37
N PHE A 143 9.40 -5.15 -7.97
CA PHE A 143 8.04 -5.10 -8.50
C PHE A 143 7.40 -3.72 -8.30
N LEU A 144 7.54 -3.12 -7.12
CA LEU A 144 6.99 -1.79 -6.83
C LEU A 144 7.70 -0.67 -7.61
N VAL A 145 9.00 -0.81 -7.89
CA VAL A 145 9.83 0.24 -8.52
C VAL A 145 9.88 0.09 -10.04
N ILE A 146 9.62 -1.11 -10.58
CA ILE A 146 9.84 -1.43 -12.00
C ILE A 146 9.07 -0.50 -12.95
N GLY A 147 7.84 -0.12 -12.60
CA GLY A 147 7.04 0.81 -13.40
C GLY A 147 7.74 2.16 -13.57
N LYS A 148 8.30 2.70 -12.48
CA LYS A 148 9.02 3.98 -12.50
C LYS A 148 10.36 3.88 -13.23
N LEU A 149 11.08 2.80 -13.06
CA LEU A 149 12.34 2.56 -13.79
C LEU A 149 12.11 2.50 -15.30
N LEU A 150 11.07 1.79 -15.75
CA LEU A 150 10.73 1.70 -17.17
C LEU A 150 10.31 3.04 -17.77
N THR A 151 9.59 3.87 -17.03
CA THR A 151 9.24 5.23 -17.49
C THR A 151 10.47 6.14 -17.57
N LEU A 152 11.40 6.05 -16.63
CA LEU A 152 12.66 6.80 -16.65
C LEU A 152 13.57 6.39 -17.83
N MET A 153 13.59 5.11 -18.18
CA MET A 153 14.37 4.58 -19.29
C MET A 153 13.77 4.89 -20.69
N LYS A 154 12.66 5.61 -20.77
CA LYS A 154 11.93 5.95 -22.02
C LYS A 154 11.66 4.73 -22.91
N PHE A 155 11.45 3.57 -22.33
CA PHE A 155 11.21 2.34 -23.07
C PHE A 155 9.88 2.44 -23.83
N LEU A 156 9.88 2.14 -25.13
CA LEU A 156 8.70 2.27 -26.01
C LEU A 156 7.41 1.61 -25.47
N PRO A 157 7.44 0.47 -24.76
CA PRO A 157 6.26 -0.10 -24.13
C PRO A 157 5.75 0.70 -22.91
N ALA A 158 6.47 1.74 -22.46
CA ALA A 158 6.00 2.60 -21.36
C ALA A 158 4.61 3.20 -21.63
N LYS A 159 4.25 3.41 -22.90
CA LYS A 159 2.90 3.83 -23.29
C LYS A 159 1.82 2.75 -23.04
N LEU A 160 2.16 1.49 -23.20
CA LEU A 160 1.27 0.37 -22.87
C LEU A 160 1.20 0.13 -21.36
N ILE A 161 2.30 0.35 -20.65
CA ILE A 161 2.38 0.25 -19.19
C ILE A 161 1.72 1.46 -18.53
N SER A 162 1.75 2.65 -19.14
CA SER A 162 1.04 3.85 -18.65
C SER A 162 -0.50 3.72 -18.75
N VAL A 163 -1.00 2.86 -19.62
CA VAL A 163 -2.43 2.50 -19.65
C VAL A 163 -2.82 1.67 -18.43
N ILE A 164 -1.87 0.92 -17.85
CA ILE A 164 -2.01 0.25 -16.56
C ILE A 164 -1.31 1.15 -15.53
N ASN A 165 -1.91 2.28 -15.20
CA ASN A 165 -1.40 3.24 -14.19
C ASN A 165 -1.08 2.62 -12.82
N TYR A 166 -1.47 1.37 -12.60
CA TYR A 166 -1.17 0.58 -11.41
C TYR A 166 0.29 0.09 -11.34
N SER A 167 1.08 0.21 -12.41
CA SER A 167 2.49 -0.19 -12.39
C SER A 167 3.40 0.79 -11.66
N ASN A 168 2.94 1.98 -11.36
CA ASN A 168 3.68 2.99 -10.61
C ASN A 168 3.23 3.06 -9.14
N TYR A 169 3.26 1.92 -8.43
CA TYR A 169 2.88 1.86 -7.01
C TYR A 169 3.57 2.93 -6.15
N ILE A 170 4.83 3.20 -6.39
CA ILE A 170 5.57 4.24 -5.68
C ILE A 170 4.96 5.62 -5.91
N ASP A 171 4.65 5.98 -7.15
CA ASP A 171 4.05 7.29 -7.44
C ASP A 171 2.65 7.42 -6.84
N ILE A 172 1.89 6.33 -6.80
CA ILE A 172 0.57 6.29 -6.15
C ILE A 172 0.70 6.44 -4.64
N ILE A 173 1.68 5.77 -4.01
CA ILE A 173 1.95 5.88 -2.57
C ILE A 173 2.38 7.30 -2.21
N MET A 174 3.17 7.94 -3.07
CA MET A 174 3.65 9.31 -2.85
C MET A 174 2.58 10.36 -3.15
N HIS A 175 1.74 10.11 -4.13
CA HIS A 175 0.75 11.05 -4.66
C HIS A 175 -0.60 10.36 -4.91
N PRO A 176 -1.34 9.99 -3.84
CA PRO A 176 -2.64 9.33 -3.98
C PRO A 176 -3.68 10.19 -4.69
N ASP A 177 -3.47 11.48 -4.71
CA ASP A 177 -4.27 12.49 -5.41
C ASP A 177 -4.30 12.29 -6.94
N MET A 178 -3.29 11.63 -7.53
CA MET A 178 -3.27 11.35 -8.98
C MET A 178 -4.38 10.39 -9.45
N ILE A 179 -5.00 9.64 -8.55
CA ILE A 179 -6.06 8.68 -8.88
C ILE A 179 -7.45 9.27 -8.62
N ILE A 180 -7.51 10.31 -7.79
CA ILE A 180 -8.78 10.90 -7.31
C ILE A 180 -9.27 12.02 -8.26
N GLY A 181 -8.43 12.46 -9.22
CA GLY A 181 -8.69 13.56 -10.13
C GLY A 181 -9.57 13.24 -11.34
#